data_fad3153d6847f845478737a9680dcfbd
#
_entry.id   fad3153d6847f845478737a9680dcfbd
#
_cell.length_a   1.000
_cell.length_b   1.000
_cell.length_c   1.000
_cell.angle_alpha   90.00
_cell.angle_beta   90.00
_cell.angle_gamma   90.00
#
_symmetry.space_group_name_H-M   'P 1'
#
loop_
_entity.id
_entity.type
_entity.pdbx_description
1 polymer ?
#
loop_
_entity_poly.entity_id
_entity_poly.type
_entity_poly.pdbx_seq_one_letter_code
_entity_poly.pdbx_strand_id
1 'polypeptide(L)'
;MFVHASIRTSNIEKSIDFYTKFLSLKMISRREIKQNNAEIAFLQDKEGKGCTLELTYYKNQKKFSQPEYEERLFDHLGFTVSNIDATIASMKKENVAITDEPFKLGANGPVIAFVEDPDGTLLELIEH
;
A
#
# COMPACT_ATOMS: atom_id res chain seq x y z
N MET A 1 -16.53 14.58 0.79
CA MET A 1 -15.07 14.57 0.54
C MET A 1 -14.48 13.25 1.03
N PHE A 2 -13.77 12.54 0.16
CA PHE A 2 -13.10 11.30 0.55
C PHE A 2 -11.84 11.63 1.35
N VAL A 3 -11.72 11.13 2.60
CA VAL A 3 -10.65 11.54 3.52
C VAL A 3 -9.60 10.45 3.75
N HIS A 4 -9.99 9.19 3.85
CA HIS A 4 -9.02 8.10 4.00
C HIS A 4 -9.59 6.76 3.54
N ALA A 5 -8.68 5.85 3.22
CA ALA A 5 -8.95 4.43 3.07
C ALA A 5 -8.22 3.69 4.20
N SER A 6 -8.86 2.67 4.76
CA SER A 6 -8.27 1.85 5.81
C SER A 6 -8.01 0.45 5.30
N ILE A 7 -6.79 -0.03 5.48
CA ILE A 7 -6.42 -1.42 5.22
C ILE A 7 -5.89 -2.07 6.50
N ARG A 8 -6.09 -3.38 6.60
CA ARG A 8 -5.57 -4.14 7.73
C ARG A 8 -4.12 -4.52 7.53
N THR A 9 -3.38 -4.58 8.63
CA THR A 9 -2.01 -5.08 8.64
C THR A 9 -1.84 -6.13 9.74
N SER A 10 -1.04 -7.15 9.48
CA SER A 10 -0.66 -8.14 10.49
C SER A 10 0.56 -7.70 11.29
N ASN A 11 1.30 -6.71 10.81
CA ASN A 11 2.49 -6.15 11.45
C ASN A 11 2.62 -4.68 11.06
N ILE A 12 2.20 -3.80 11.97
CA ILE A 12 2.12 -2.36 11.67
C ILE A 12 3.48 -1.73 11.37
N GLU A 13 4.55 -2.16 12.04
CA GLU A 13 5.91 -1.67 11.78
C GLU A 13 6.35 -2.00 10.35
N LYS A 14 6.13 -3.23 9.94
CA LYS A 14 6.47 -3.70 8.59
C LYS A 14 5.71 -2.92 7.51
N SER A 15 4.43 -2.66 7.74
CA SER A 15 3.61 -1.91 6.79
C SER A 15 3.99 -0.44 6.75
N ILE A 16 4.22 0.21 7.88
CA ILE A 16 4.72 1.59 7.93
C ILE A 16 6.04 1.70 7.15
N ASP A 17 6.97 0.78 7.40
CA ASP A 17 8.28 0.77 6.74
C ASP A 17 8.13 0.62 5.22
N PHE A 18 7.27 -0.29 4.76
CA PHE A 18 7.01 -0.52 3.35
C PHE A 18 6.50 0.74 2.64
N TYR A 19 5.43 1.34 3.15
CA TYR A 19 4.79 2.48 2.51
C TYR A 19 5.63 3.76 2.57
N THR A 20 6.39 3.95 3.65
CA THR A 20 7.27 5.12 3.77
C THR A 20 8.54 4.98 2.93
N LYS A 21 9.06 3.78 2.79
CA LYS A 21 10.28 3.51 2.04
C LYS A 21 10.08 3.52 0.53
N PHE A 22 9.08 2.77 0.04
CA PHE A 22 8.89 2.55 -1.39
C PHE A 22 7.95 3.55 -2.06
N LEU A 23 6.95 4.07 -1.33
CA LEU A 23 5.87 4.86 -1.93
C LEU A 23 5.87 6.31 -1.49
N SER A 24 6.95 6.78 -0.90
CA SER A 24 7.15 8.19 -0.50
C SER A 24 6.07 8.74 0.43
N LEU A 25 5.41 7.88 1.19
CA LEU A 25 4.49 8.33 2.23
C LEU A 25 5.27 8.74 3.49
N LYS A 26 4.64 9.55 4.31
CA LYS A 26 5.10 9.88 5.67
C LYS A 26 4.01 9.54 6.66
N MET A 27 4.41 9.07 7.82
CA MET A 27 3.47 8.85 8.93
C MET A 27 3.11 10.19 9.56
N ILE A 28 1.81 10.50 9.63
CA ILE A 28 1.32 11.75 10.23
C ILE A 28 0.74 11.56 11.62
N SER A 29 0.29 10.34 11.96
CA SER A 29 -0.13 10.00 13.33
C SER A 29 -0.09 8.50 13.54
N ARG A 30 0.02 8.11 14.82
CA ARG A 30 -0.04 6.71 15.25
C ARG A 30 -0.58 6.67 16.67
N ARG A 31 -1.54 5.79 16.94
CA ARG A 31 -2.16 5.70 18.27
C ARG A 31 -2.85 4.36 18.50
N GLU A 32 -3.03 4.04 19.77
CA GLU A 32 -3.87 2.93 20.20
C GLU A 32 -5.35 3.32 20.24
N ILE A 33 -6.21 2.38 19.87
CA ILE A 33 -7.65 2.45 20.03
C ILE A 33 -8.05 1.34 20.99
N LYS A 34 -8.15 1.65 22.27
CA LYS A 34 -8.39 0.65 23.33
C LYS A 34 -9.74 -0.05 23.21
N GLN A 35 -10.76 0.65 22.73
CA GLN A 35 -12.12 0.14 22.62
C GLN A 35 -12.23 -1.11 21.74
N ASN A 36 -11.42 -1.21 20.70
CA ASN A 36 -11.44 -2.36 19.79
C ASN A 36 -10.10 -3.11 19.73
N ASN A 37 -9.22 -2.87 20.71
CA ASN A 37 -7.93 -3.54 20.83
C ASN A 37 -7.09 -3.41 19.54
N ALA A 38 -7.02 -2.20 19.02
CA ALA A 38 -6.34 -1.90 17.77
C ALA A 38 -5.25 -0.85 17.95
N GLU A 39 -4.35 -0.81 16.99
CA GLU A 39 -3.40 0.27 16.79
C GLU A 39 -3.56 0.76 15.36
N ILE A 40 -3.57 2.07 15.17
CA ILE A 40 -3.70 2.68 13.85
C ILE A 40 -2.54 3.62 13.56
N ALA A 41 -2.18 3.70 12.28
CA ALA A 41 -1.23 4.69 11.77
C ALA A 41 -1.82 5.33 10.52
N PHE A 42 -1.73 6.65 10.42
CA PHE A 42 -2.11 7.38 9.22
C PHE A 42 -0.87 7.79 8.44
N LEU A 43 -0.88 7.48 7.16
CA LEU A 43 0.17 7.81 6.21
C LEU A 43 -0.40 8.73 5.14
N GLN A 44 0.42 9.69 4.67
CA GLN A 44 0.04 10.65 3.63
C GLN A 44 1.25 10.93 2.75
N ASP A 45 1.01 11.35 1.50
CA ASP A 45 2.14 11.77 0.66
C ASP A 45 2.93 12.92 1.32
N LYS A 46 4.19 13.06 0.94
CA LYS A 46 5.10 14.04 1.55
C LYS A 46 4.66 15.48 1.37
N GLU A 47 3.90 15.77 0.32
CA GLU A 47 3.38 17.10 0.05
C GLU A 47 2.08 17.41 0.81
N GLY A 48 1.49 16.41 1.47
CA GLY A 48 0.25 16.57 2.23
C GLY A 48 -0.99 16.66 1.34
N LYS A 49 -0.92 16.11 0.13
CA LYS A 49 -2.02 16.08 -0.83
C LYS A 49 -2.68 14.70 -0.87
N GLY A 50 -3.87 14.66 -1.42
CA GLY A 50 -4.61 13.41 -1.59
C GLY A 50 -5.23 12.87 -0.31
N CYS A 51 -5.77 11.66 -0.38
CA CYS A 51 -6.35 11.00 0.77
C CYS A 51 -5.26 10.37 1.65
N THR A 52 -5.63 10.07 2.89
CA THR A 52 -4.76 9.43 3.86
C THR A 52 -4.94 7.92 3.78
N LEU A 53 -3.87 7.18 3.92
CA LEU A 53 -3.92 5.73 4.11
C LEU A 53 -3.88 5.43 5.61
N GLU A 54 -4.93 4.76 6.11
CA GLU A 54 -4.96 4.27 7.48
C GLU A 54 -4.52 2.81 7.49
N LEU A 55 -3.49 2.51 8.27
CA LEU A 55 -3.09 1.14 8.59
C LEU A 55 -3.73 0.77 9.92
N THR A 56 -4.52 -0.30 9.92
CA THR A 56 -5.23 -0.78 11.11
C THR A 56 -4.71 -2.16 11.51
N TYR A 57 -4.12 -2.22 12.68
CA TYR A 57 -3.63 -3.46 13.29
C TYR A 57 -4.54 -3.84 14.45
N TYR A 58 -5.26 -4.96 14.33
CA TYR A 58 -6.01 -5.55 15.43
C TYR A 58 -5.12 -6.54 16.17
N LYS A 59 -4.86 -6.30 17.44
CA LYS A 59 -3.88 -7.07 18.24
C LYS A 59 -4.20 -8.56 18.33
N ASN A 60 -5.47 -8.92 18.18
CA ASN A 60 -5.92 -10.31 18.22
C ASN A 60 -5.86 -11.03 16.87
N GLN A 61 -5.66 -10.29 15.78
CA GLN A 61 -5.58 -10.87 14.44
C GLN A 61 -4.15 -10.94 13.96
N LYS A 62 -3.59 -12.14 13.88
CA LYS A 62 -2.20 -12.39 13.48
C LYS A 62 -2.06 -12.92 12.05
N LYS A 63 -3.13 -13.43 11.48
CA LYS A 63 -3.11 -14.06 10.16
C LYS A 63 -4.36 -13.68 9.38
N PHE A 64 -4.19 -13.37 8.11
CA PHE A 64 -5.30 -13.09 7.20
C PHE A 64 -5.61 -14.28 6.32
N SER A 65 -6.90 -14.45 6.01
CA SER A 65 -7.39 -15.33 4.98
C SER A 65 -7.82 -14.46 3.80
N GLN A 66 -7.16 -14.62 2.66
CA GLN A 66 -7.51 -13.88 1.45
C GLN A 66 -8.45 -14.70 0.59
N PRO A 67 -9.57 -14.15 0.10
CA PRO A 67 -10.38 -14.82 -0.91
C PRO A 67 -9.59 -14.96 -2.21
N GLU A 68 -10.04 -15.88 -3.08
CA GLU A 68 -9.50 -15.96 -4.43
C GLU A 68 -9.60 -14.60 -5.13
N TYR A 69 -8.71 -14.34 -6.06
CA TYR A 69 -8.58 -13.02 -6.67
C TYR A 69 -9.92 -12.48 -7.21
N GLU A 70 -10.68 -13.32 -7.91
CA GLU A 70 -11.96 -12.96 -8.51
C GLU A 70 -13.09 -12.73 -7.51
N GLU A 71 -12.89 -13.14 -6.25
CA GLU A 71 -13.88 -12.99 -5.18
C GLU A 71 -13.66 -11.77 -4.30
N ARG A 72 -12.57 -11.05 -4.50
CA ARG A 72 -12.23 -9.88 -3.69
C ARG A 72 -13.12 -8.69 -4.06
N LEU A 73 -13.71 -8.07 -3.05
CA LEU A 73 -14.47 -6.82 -3.23
C LEU A 73 -13.55 -5.62 -3.44
N PHE A 74 -12.40 -5.62 -2.79
CA PHE A 74 -11.42 -4.55 -2.91
C PHE A 74 -10.36 -4.96 -3.94
N ASP A 75 -10.19 -4.13 -4.97
CA ASP A 75 -9.24 -4.45 -6.05
C ASP A 75 -7.82 -4.02 -5.70
N HIS A 76 -7.54 -2.73 -5.68
CA HIS A 76 -6.20 -2.22 -5.40
C HIS A 76 -6.19 -0.77 -4.91
N LEU A 77 -5.03 -0.33 -4.41
CA LEU A 77 -4.70 1.07 -4.18
C LEU A 77 -3.75 1.54 -5.29
N GLY A 78 -3.97 2.75 -5.82
CA GLY A 78 -3.10 3.34 -6.83
C GLY A 78 -2.13 4.37 -6.24
N PHE A 79 -0.85 4.29 -6.66
CA PHE A 79 0.20 5.22 -6.25
C PHE A 79 0.95 5.74 -7.46
N THR A 80 1.10 7.06 -7.56
CA THR A 80 1.98 7.67 -8.55
C THR A 80 3.43 7.56 -8.06
N VAL A 81 4.31 7.12 -8.95
CA VAL A 81 5.76 7.06 -8.70
C VAL A 81 6.51 7.85 -9.77
N SER A 82 7.66 8.41 -9.42
CA SER A 82 8.44 9.23 -10.36
C SER A 82 9.31 8.39 -11.31
N ASN A 83 9.70 7.20 -10.89
CA ASN A 83 10.50 6.26 -11.69
C ASN A 83 10.11 4.84 -11.32
N ILE A 84 9.27 4.24 -12.15
CA ILE A 84 8.69 2.92 -11.87
C ILE A 84 9.76 1.82 -11.91
N ASP A 85 10.71 1.90 -12.84
CA ASP A 85 11.77 0.89 -12.95
C ASP A 85 12.68 0.90 -11.73
N ALA A 86 13.04 2.08 -11.22
CA ALA A 86 13.85 2.21 -10.01
C ALA A 86 13.08 1.72 -8.78
N THR A 87 11.79 2.02 -8.69
CA THR A 87 10.93 1.57 -7.59
C THR A 87 10.84 0.04 -7.58
N ILE A 88 10.54 -0.57 -8.73
CA ILE A 88 10.47 -2.03 -8.87
C ILE A 88 11.83 -2.68 -8.55
N ALA A 89 12.93 -2.11 -9.02
CA ALA A 89 14.27 -2.64 -8.71
C ALA A 89 14.56 -2.63 -7.21
N SER A 90 14.21 -1.55 -6.49
CA SER A 90 14.40 -1.48 -5.05
C SER A 90 13.49 -2.45 -4.29
N MET A 91 12.26 -2.63 -4.76
CA MET A 91 11.33 -3.61 -4.21
C MET A 91 11.82 -5.04 -4.37
N LYS A 92 12.34 -5.40 -5.54
CA LYS A 92 12.92 -6.73 -5.81
C LYS A 92 14.07 -7.06 -4.87
N LYS A 93 14.93 -6.11 -4.54
CA LYS A 93 16.03 -6.30 -3.59
C LYS A 93 15.57 -6.72 -2.20
N GLU A 94 14.36 -6.40 -1.83
CA GLU A 94 13.77 -6.72 -0.53
C GLU A 94 12.67 -7.79 -0.64
N ASN A 95 12.64 -8.52 -1.74
CA ASN A 95 11.73 -9.66 -1.98
C ASN A 95 10.24 -9.26 -1.94
N VAL A 96 9.92 -8.04 -2.35
CA VAL A 96 8.52 -7.63 -2.55
C VAL A 96 7.93 -8.41 -3.71
N ALA A 97 6.71 -8.91 -3.56
CA ALA A 97 6.02 -9.64 -4.61
C ALA A 97 5.59 -8.69 -5.73
N ILE A 98 6.12 -8.92 -6.93
CA ILE A 98 5.76 -8.18 -8.14
C ILE A 98 4.79 -9.07 -8.92
N THR A 99 3.51 -8.68 -8.99
CA THR A 99 2.50 -9.46 -9.70
C THR A 99 2.47 -9.18 -11.19
N ASP A 100 2.73 -7.93 -11.58
CA ASP A 100 2.86 -7.52 -12.98
C ASP A 100 4.03 -6.56 -13.13
N GLU A 101 5.02 -6.94 -13.95
CA GLU A 101 6.15 -6.09 -14.30
C GLU A 101 5.68 -4.82 -15.03
N PRO A 102 6.47 -3.74 -15.01
CA PRO A 102 6.08 -2.50 -15.68
C PRO A 102 5.70 -2.70 -17.15
N PHE A 103 4.56 -2.17 -17.53
CA PHE A 103 4.09 -2.18 -18.91
C PHE A 103 3.35 -0.87 -19.23
N LYS A 104 3.33 -0.52 -20.51
CA LYS A 104 2.65 0.69 -20.98
C LYS A 104 1.16 0.41 -21.20
N LEU A 105 0.31 1.20 -20.61
CA LEU A 105 -1.14 1.07 -20.76
C LEU A 105 -1.59 1.79 -22.03
N GLY A 106 -1.64 1.04 -23.13
CA GLY A 106 -1.99 1.58 -24.44
C GLY A 106 -0.85 2.41 -25.08
N ALA A 107 -1.10 2.97 -26.26
CA ALA A 107 -0.08 3.70 -27.03
C ALA A 107 0.39 5.00 -26.36
N ASN A 108 -0.53 5.70 -25.69
CA ASN A 108 -0.30 7.01 -25.11
C ASN A 108 -0.57 7.05 -23.59
N GLY A 109 -0.79 5.89 -22.97
CA GLY A 109 -1.08 5.78 -21.55
C GLY A 109 0.16 5.79 -20.68
N PRO A 110 -0.03 5.78 -19.35
CA PRO A 110 1.05 5.69 -18.38
C PRO A 110 1.72 4.32 -18.41
N VAL A 111 2.88 4.23 -17.78
CA VAL A 111 3.50 2.95 -17.44
C VAL A 111 2.94 2.53 -16.08
N ILE A 112 2.46 1.30 -15.98
CA ILE A 112 1.92 0.77 -14.73
C ILE A 112 2.59 -0.55 -14.36
N ALA A 113 2.55 -0.89 -13.09
CA ALA A 113 2.97 -2.17 -12.55
C ALA A 113 2.10 -2.52 -11.36
N PHE A 114 2.02 -3.80 -11.01
CA PHE A 114 1.31 -4.24 -9.82
C PHE A 114 2.23 -4.99 -8.88
N VAL A 115 2.11 -4.66 -7.61
CA VAL A 115 2.91 -5.27 -6.53
C VAL A 115 1.99 -5.59 -5.35
N GLU A 116 2.47 -6.38 -4.41
CA GLU A 116 1.75 -6.64 -3.16
C GLU A 116 2.49 -6.02 -1.98
N ASP A 117 1.71 -5.46 -1.04
CA ASP A 117 2.26 -5.05 0.25
C ASP A 117 2.58 -6.27 1.12
N PRO A 118 3.15 -6.10 2.34
CA PRO A 118 3.52 -7.25 3.18
C PRO A 118 2.39 -8.21 3.54
N ASP A 119 1.14 -7.78 3.45
CA ASP A 119 -0.04 -8.60 3.76
C ASP A 119 -0.79 -9.07 2.51
N GLY A 120 -0.31 -8.73 1.31
CA GLY A 120 -0.92 -9.13 0.06
C GLY A 120 -1.96 -8.15 -0.49
N THR A 121 -2.03 -6.94 0.04
CA THR A 121 -2.85 -5.87 -0.58
C THR A 121 -2.26 -5.52 -1.93
N LEU A 122 -3.08 -5.56 -2.98
CA LEU A 122 -2.64 -5.24 -4.33
C LEU A 122 -2.47 -3.73 -4.50
N LEU A 123 -1.35 -3.33 -5.06
CA LEU A 123 -1.00 -1.93 -5.30
C LEU A 123 -0.68 -1.73 -6.79
N GLU A 124 -1.29 -0.71 -7.38
CA GLU A 124 -0.95 -0.25 -8.73
C GLU A 124 0.06 0.89 -8.62
N LEU A 125 1.19 0.75 -9.27
CA LEU A 125 2.19 1.81 -9.42
C LEU A 125 2.00 2.47 -10.79
N ILE A 126 1.99 3.79 -10.82
CA ILE A 126 1.67 4.57 -12.02
C ILE A 126 2.75 5.61 -12.26
N GLU A 127 3.41 5.56 -13.43
CA GLU A 127 4.33 6.60 -13.89
C GLU A 127 3.73 7.28 -15.13
N HIS A 128 3.47 8.56 -15.00
CA HIS A 128 2.97 9.40 -16.09
C HIS A 128 4.08 9.92 -17.01
#